data_377f2f95e5f3449769c3f889f2ad46e8
#
_entry.id   377f2f95e5f3449769c3f889f2ad46e8
#
_cell.length_a   1.000
_cell.length_b   1.000
_cell.length_c   1.000
_cell.angle_alpha   90.00
_cell.angle_beta   90.00
_cell.angle_gamma   90.00
#
_symmetry.space_group_name_H-M   'P 1'
#
loop_
_entity.id
_entity.type
_entity.pdbx_description
1 polymer ?
#
loop_
_entity_poly.entity_id
_entity_poly.type
_entity_poly.pdbx_seq_one_letter_code
_entity_poly.pdbx_strand_id
1 'polypeptide(L)'
;MAQVTVKINGYPSTLGCEDGQEAHLTSMAADVQSRVESIKALGGHSGEGKLLALAALLMADELHDLRLEAAALRTQASKPSKSDAAAAKRLAKLAARAEAIAGTLEGL
;
A
#
# COMPACT_ATOMS: atom_id res chain seq x y z
N MET A 1 -23.42 1.55 7.17
CA MET A 1 -22.42 0.86 6.33
C MET A 1 -22.68 1.17 4.87
N ALA A 2 -21.65 1.59 4.19
CA ALA A 2 -21.73 1.85 2.74
C ALA A 2 -21.28 0.62 1.97
N GLN A 3 -21.54 0.64 0.67
CA GLN A 3 -21.07 -0.40 -0.23
C GLN A 3 -20.43 0.26 -1.44
N VAL A 4 -19.41 -0.37 -1.99
CA VAL A 4 -18.74 0.09 -3.19
C VAL A 4 -18.46 -1.10 -4.09
N THR A 5 -18.62 -0.89 -5.40
CA THR A 5 -18.28 -1.91 -6.38
C THR A 5 -16.94 -1.55 -7.02
N VAL A 6 -15.99 -2.47 -6.94
CA VAL A 6 -14.67 -2.31 -7.54
C VAL A 6 -14.46 -3.40 -8.58
N LYS A 7 -13.65 -3.09 -9.59
CA LYS A 7 -13.29 -4.07 -10.62
C LYS A 7 -11.80 -4.37 -10.53
N ILE A 8 -11.49 -5.66 -10.44
CA ILE A 8 -10.11 -6.13 -10.46
C ILE A 8 -10.04 -7.20 -11.55
N ASN A 9 -9.17 -6.98 -12.52
CA ASN A 9 -9.00 -7.84 -13.69
C ASN A 9 -10.33 -8.09 -14.44
N GLY A 10 -11.17 -7.07 -14.51
CA GLY A 10 -12.46 -7.15 -15.18
C GLY A 10 -13.58 -7.76 -14.36
N TYR A 11 -13.31 -8.27 -13.17
CA TYR A 11 -14.30 -8.89 -12.31
C TYR A 11 -14.83 -7.89 -11.29
N PRO A 12 -16.12 -7.56 -11.31
CA PRO A 12 -16.70 -6.65 -10.33
C PRO A 12 -16.92 -7.35 -8.99
N SER A 13 -16.65 -6.63 -7.92
CA SER A 13 -16.92 -7.09 -6.56
C SER A 13 -17.57 -5.97 -5.77
N THR A 14 -18.66 -6.27 -5.09
CA THR A 14 -19.32 -5.30 -4.22
C THR A 14 -18.86 -5.56 -2.80
N LEU A 15 -18.24 -4.55 -2.19
CA LEU A 15 -17.63 -4.67 -0.87
C LEU A 15 -18.29 -3.72 0.10
N GLY A 16 -18.47 -4.17 1.35
CA GLY A 16 -18.94 -3.32 2.42
C GLY A 16 -17.79 -2.50 2.98
N CYS A 17 -18.06 -1.26 3.35
CA CYS A 17 -17.08 -0.38 3.97
C CYS A 17 -17.80 0.58 4.91
N GLU A 18 -17.03 1.28 5.74
CA GLU A 18 -17.57 2.32 6.59
C GLU A 18 -17.92 3.54 5.75
N ASP A 19 -18.88 4.32 6.21
CA ASP A 19 -19.29 5.54 5.52
C ASP A 19 -18.09 6.48 5.40
N GLY A 20 -17.88 7.00 4.19
CA GLY A 20 -16.76 7.89 3.90
C GLY A 20 -15.50 7.17 3.43
N GLN A 21 -15.47 5.83 3.43
CA GLN A 21 -14.30 5.05 3.02
C GLN A 21 -14.38 4.55 1.56
N GLU A 22 -15.46 4.88 0.85
CA GLU A 22 -15.68 4.39 -0.50
C GLU A 22 -14.57 4.80 -1.47
N ALA A 23 -14.16 6.06 -1.43
CA ALA A 23 -13.11 6.58 -2.31
C ALA A 23 -11.76 5.93 -1.99
N HIS A 24 -11.49 5.71 -0.72
CA HIS A 24 -10.25 5.06 -0.28
C HIS A 24 -10.19 3.60 -0.77
N LEU A 25 -11.29 2.88 -0.64
CA LEU A 25 -11.36 1.48 -1.08
C LEU A 25 -11.24 1.38 -2.60
N THR A 26 -11.86 2.31 -3.34
CA THR A 26 -11.72 2.40 -4.79
C THR A 26 -10.26 2.65 -5.21
N SER A 27 -9.59 3.54 -4.49
CA SER A 27 -8.17 3.84 -4.73
C SER A 27 -7.29 2.61 -4.49
N MET A 28 -7.54 1.87 -3.42
CA MET A 28 -6.80 0.64 -3.12
C MET A 28 -7.04 -0.43 -4.18
N ALA A 29 -8.27 -0.54 -4.68
CA ALA A 29 -8.60 -1.47 -5.76
C ALA A 29 -7.85 -1.11 -7.04
N ALA A 30 -7.70 0.18 -7.33
CA ALA A 30 -6.92 0.64 -8.48
C ALA A 30 -5.44 0.25 -8.34
N ASP A 31 -4.90 0.30 -7.13
CA ASP A 31 -3.53 -0.13 -6.86
C ASP A 31 -3.37 -1.64 -7.14
N VAL A 32 -4.32 -2.44 -6.68
CA VAL A 32 -4.30 -3.88 -6.96
C VAL A 32 -4.40 -4.14 -8.47
N GLN A 33 -5.30 -3.43 -9.14
CA GLN A 33 -5.46 -3.54 -10.60
C GLN A 33 -4.16 -3.23 -11.33
N SER A 34 -3.45 -2.21 -10.91
CA SER A 34 -2.15 -1.83 -11.49
C SER A 34 -1.14 -2.97 -11.39
N ARG A 35 -1.07 -3.65 -10.22
CA ARG A 35 -0.16 -4.79 -10.05
C ARG A 35 -0.57 -5.98 -10.90
N VAL A 36 -1.87 -6.23 -10.99
CA VAL A 36 -2.40 -7.30 -11.86
C VAL A 36 -2.00 -7.05 -13.31
N GLU A 37 -2.14 -5.82 -13.80
CA GLU A 37 -1.76 -5.48 -15.16
C GLU A 37 -0.28 -5.63 -15.41
N SER A 38 0.56 -5.27 -14.44
CA SER A 38 2.01 -5.44 -14.53
C SER A 38 2.38 -6.91 -14.70
N ILE A 39 1.73 -7.80 -13.97
CA ILE A 39 1.98 -9.24 -14.05
C ILE A 39 1.51 -9.79 -15.39
N LYS A 40 0.35 -9.36 -15.87
CA LYS A 40 -0.17 -9.77 -17.17
C LYS A 40 0.76 -9.37 -18.31
N ALA A 41 1.37 -8.19 -18.20
CA ALA A 41 2.31 -7.69 -19.19
C ALA A 41 3.57 -8.57 -19.31
N LEU A 42 3.92 -9.28 -18.24
CA LEU A 42 5.03 -10.23 -18.24
C LEU A 42 4.67 -11.57 -18.89
N GLY A 43 3.38 -11.79 -19.21
CA GLY A 43 2.91 -12.98 -19.92
C GLY A 43 2.86 -14.24 -19.09
N GLY A 44 3.11 -14.17 -17.80
CA GLY A 44 3.23 -15.35 -16.95
C GLY A 44 1.98 -15.74 -16.17
N HIS A 45 0.81 -15.38 -16.63
CA HIS A 45 -0.41 -15.67 -15.88
C HIS A 45 -1.07 -16.96 -16.35
N SER A 46 -1.48 -17.79 -15.42
CA SER A 46 -2.23 -19.01 -15.66
C SER A 46 -3.36 -19.12 -14.65
N GLY A 47 -4.44 -18.40 -14.88
CA GLY A 47 -5.62 -18.41 -14.04
C GLY A 47 -5.70 -17.23 -13.07
N GLU A 48 -6.94 -16.91 -12.71
CA GLU A 48 -7.29 -15.75 -11.88
C GLU A 48 -6.69 -15.84 -10.49
N GLY A 49 -6.82 -17.00 -9.85
CA GLY A 49 -6.30 -17.19 -8.50
C GLY A 49 -4.80 -16.99 -8.40
N LYS A 50 -4.06 -17.54 -9.36
CA LYS A 50 -2.60 -17.38 -9.39
C LYS A 50 -2.21 -15.93 -9.69
N LEU A 51 -2.93 -15.28 -10.58
CA LEU A 51 -2.69 -13.88 -10.92
C LEU A 51 -2.87 -12.98 -9.70
N LEU A 52 -3.95 -13.19 -8.95
CA LEU A 52 -4.21 -12.43 -7.72
C LEU A 52 -3.19 -12.75 -6.63
N ALA A 53 -2.77 -14.02 -6.51
CA ALA A 53 -1.73 -14.41 -5.57
C ALA A 53 -0.41 -13.70 -5.87
N LEU A 54 -0.03 -13.64 -7.15
CA LEU A 54 1.18 -12.94 -7.57
C LEU A 54 1.08 -11.43 -7.30
N ALA A 55 -0.09 -10.84 -7.56
CA ALA A 55 -0.31 -9.43 -7.26
C ALA A 55 -0.19 -9.15 -5.76
N ALA A 56 -0.76 -10.04 -4.93
CA ALA A 56 -0.66 -9.92 -3.47
C ALA A 56 0.79 -10.04 -3.00
N LEU A 57 1.56 -10.97 -3.56
CA LEU A 57 2.98 -11.13 -3.23
C LEU A 57 3.79 -9.90 -3.62
N LEU A 58 3.51 -9.33 -4.79
CA LEU A 58 4.16 -8.11 -5.25
C LEU A 58 3.88 -6.96 -4.30
N MET A 59 2.63 -6.80 -3.88
CA MET A 59 2.25 -5.75 -2.94
C MET A 59 2.87 -5.98 -1.56
N ALA A 60 2.97 -7.22 -1.11
CA ALA A 60 3.63 -7.54 0.16
C ALA A 60 5.11 -7.19 0.10
N ASP A 61 5.76 -7.42 -1.02
CA ASP A 61 7.16 -7.08 -1.23
C ASP A 61 7.35 -5.56 -1.20
N GLU A 62 6.48 -4.81 -1.87
CA GLU A 62 6.49 -3.34 -1.83
C GLU A 62 6.28 -2.83 -0.41
N LEU A 63 5.38 -3.44 0.35
CA LEU A 63 5.14 -3.08 1.74
C LEU A 63 6.38 -3.33 2.60
N HIS A 64 7.05 -4.46 2.37
CA HIS A 64 8.29 -4.78 3.07
C HIS A 64 9.36 -3.72 2.82
N ASP A 65 9.54 -3.32 1.56
CA ASP A 65 10.51 -2.29 1.18
C ASP A 65 10.16 -0.95 1.84
N LEU A 66 8.88 -0.59 1.86
CA LEU A 66 8.43 0.66 2.49
C LEU A 66 8.69 0.65 4.00
N ARG A 67 8.53 -0.50 4.65
CA ARG A 67 8.84 -0.64 6.08
C ARG A 67 10.33 -0.48 6.35
N LEU A 68 11.18 -1.00 5.47
CA LEU A 68 12.62 -0.82 5.58
C LEU A 68 13.01 0.64 5.40
N GLU A 69 12.41 1.34 4.43
CA GLU A 69 12.62 2.76 4.23
C GLU A 69 12.18 3.57 5.45
N ALA A 70 11.01 3.26 6.00
CA ALA A 70 10.51 3.94 7.19
C ALA A 70 11.45 3.76 8.37
N ALA A 71 11.98 2.55 8.56
CA ALA A 71 12.96 2.29 9.62
C ALA A 71 14.25 3.09 9.40
N ALA A 72 14.73 3.16 8.16
CA ALA A 72 15.93 3.93 7.81
C ALA A 72 15.72 5.42 8.06
N LEU A 73 14.56 5.95 7.69
CA LEU A 73 14.23 7.36 7.92
C LEU A 73 14.13 7.68 9.40
N ARG A 74 13.57 6.78 10.20
CA ARG A 74 13.53 6.96 11.66
C ARG A 74 14.91 6.97 12.27
N THR A 75 15.80 6.11 11.80
CA THR A 75 17.19 6.10 12.25
C THR A 75 17.88 7.42 11.92
N GLN A 76 17.67 7.95 10.72
CA GLN A 76 18.21 9.24 10.34
C GLN A 76 17.61 10.36 11.19
N ALA A 77 16.31 10.33 11.45
CA ALA A 77 15.63 11.32 12.28
C ALA A 77 16.12 11.31 13.72
N SER A 78 16.54 10.14 14.24
CA SER A 78 17.07 10.01 15.60
C SER A 78 18.54 10.48 15.70
N LYS A 79 19.18 10.78 14.59
CA LYS A 79 20.55 11.31 14.53
C LYS A 79 20.55 12.72 13.92
N PRO A 80 19.97 13.72 14.62
CA PRO A 80 19.87 15.04 14.04
C PRO A 80 21.27 15.65 13.86
N SER A 81 21.55 16.11 12.68
CA SER A 81 22.70 16.96 12.44
C SER A 81 22.35 18.39 12.87
N LYS A 82 23.35 19.13 13.30
CA LYS A 82 23.14 20.51 13.78
C LYS A 82 22.52 21.43 12.74
N SER A 83 22.59 21.08 11.46
CA SER A 83 22.16 21.94 10.37
C SER A 83 20.72 21.72 9.91
N ASP A 84 20.00 20.70 10.45
CA ASP A 84 18.75 20.25 9.83
C ASP A 84 17.66 19.85 10.80
N ALA A 85 17.44 20.64 11.85
CA ALA A 85 16.36 20.37 12.79
C ALA A 85 14.99 20.29 12.08
N ALA A 86 14.75 21.17 11.11
CA ALA A 86 13.50 21.16 10.34
C ALA A 86 13.42 19.94 9.43
N ALA A 87 14.52 19.55 8.80
CA ALA A 87 14.58 18.36 7.97
C ALA A 87 14.37 17.09 8.80
N ALA A 88 14.98 17.03 9.98
CA ALA A 88 14.79 15.91 10.90
C ALA A 88 13.33 15.77 11.33
N LYS A 89 12.64 16.88 11.59
CA LYS A 89 11.20 16.85 11.91
C LYS A 89 10.37 16.32 10.74
N ARG A 90 10.70 16.71 9.52
CA ARG A 90 9.98 16.25 8.33
C ARG A 90 10.17 14.77 8.11
N LEU A 91 11.39 14.26 8.32
CA LEU A 91 11.68 12.84 8.21
C LEU A 91 10.95 12.04 9.29
N ALA A 92 10.90 12.54 10.50
CA ALA A 92 10.18 11.89 11.59
C ALA A 92 8.68 11.81 11.29
N LYS A 93 8.08 12.88 10.74
CA LYS A 93 6.68 12.88 10.31
C LYS A 93 6.40 11.86 9.23
N LEU A 94 7.28 11.76 8.25
CA LEU A 94 7.14 10.82 7.16
C LEU A 94 7.21 9.37 7.67
N ALA A 95 8.16 9.08 8.54
CA ALA A 95 8.30 7.77 9.15
C ALA A 95 7.06 7.39 9.98
N ALA A 96 6.52 8.33 10.74
CA ALA A 96 5.31 8.10 11.54
C ALA A 96 4.10 7.80 10.65
N ARG A 97 3.97 8.49 9.53
CA ARG A 97 2.89 8.20 8.56
C ARG A 97 3.03 6.82 7.95
N ALA A 98 4.23 6.42 7.58
CA ALA A 98 4.48 5.10 7.01
C ALA A 98 4.13 4.00 8.01
N GLU A 99 4.48 4.17 9.29
CA GLU A 99 4.12 3.22 10.34
C GLU A 99 2.62 3.14 10.56
N ALA A 100 1.93 4.27 10.56
CA ALA A 100 0.48 4.31 10.73
C ALA A 100 -0.22 3.56 9.60
N ILE A 101 0.23 3.72 8.37
CA ILE A 101 -0.30 2.99 7.23
C ILE A 101 -0.01 1.50 7.36
N ALA A 102 1.21 1.12 7.70
CA ALA A 102 1.59 -0.27 7.88
C ALA A 102 0.78 -0.93 9.01
N GLY A 103 0.60 -0.23 10.13
CA GLY A 103 -0.19 -0.72 11.24
C GLY A 103 -1.66 -0.92 10.87
N THR A 104 -2.23 -0.03 10.07
CA THR A 104 -3.60 -0.16 9.59
C THR A 104 -3.74 -1.39 8.71
N LEU A 105 -2.79 -1.62 7.81
CA LEU A 105 -2.81 -2.79 6.93
C LEU A 105 -2.63 -4.10 7.71
N GLU A 106 -1.80 -4.10 8.74
CA GLU A 106 -1.60 -5.27 9.59
C GLU A 106 -2.85 -5.59 10.41
N GLY A 107 -3.65 -4.60 10.76
CA GLY A 107 -4.88 -4.77 11.51
C GLY A 107 -6.04 -5.34 10.70
N LEU A 108 -5.89 -5.43 9.40
CA LEU A 108 -6.89 -6.02 8.52
C LEU A 108 -6.79 -7.53 8.49
#